data_5aaff4515b5042ae7c8552ff39c1c534
#
_entry.id   5aaff4515b5042ae7c8552ff39c1c534
#
_cell.length_a   1.000
_cell.length_b   1.000
_cell.length_c   1.000
_cell.angle_alpha   90.00
_cell.angle_beta   90.00
_cell.angle_gamma   90.00
#
_symmetry.space_group_name_H-M   'P 1'
#
loop_
_entity.id
_entity.type
_entity.pdbx_description
1 polymer ?
#
loop_
_entity_poly.entity_id
_entity_poly.type
_entity_poly.pdbx_seq_one_letter_code
_entity_poly.pdbx_strand_id
1 'polypeptide(L)'
;MYRKIAEFLENWKNSEHRKPLILQGARQVGKTYSILEFGRTHYENVAYFNFETNPKLNETFEENISPDNLIPILSHIAGQTIVKEKKLIFFDELHLCERSLNSLKYFCEDAPDYHIIAL
;
A
#
# COMPACT_ATOMS: atom_id res chain seq x y z
N MET A 1 15.52 -7.33 -14.03
CA MET A 1 14.37 -7.62 -13.17
C MET A 1 13.85 -6.35 -12.53
N TYR A 2 14.67 -5.62 -11.79
CA TYR A 2 14.25 -4.37 -11.17
C TYR A 2 13.70 -3.37 -12.21
N ARG A 3 14.36 -3.29 -13.36
CA ARG A 3 13.96 -2.34 -14.39
C ARG A 3 12.55 -2.58 -14.93
N LYS A 4 12.18 -3.85 -15.11
CA LYS A 4 10.85 -4.19 -15.62
C LYS A 4 9.75 -3.88 -14.62
N ILE A 5 9.98 -4.21 -13.35
CA ILE A 5 8.98 -3.91 -12.33
C ILE A 5 8.85 -2.41 -12.11
N ALA A 6 9.97 -1.67 -12.22
CA ALA A 6 9.92 -0.22 -12.09
C ALA A 6 9.08 0.42 -13.18
N GLU A 7 9.23 -0.04 -14.44
CA GLU A 7 8.41 0.46 -15.55
C GLU A 7 6.93 0.16 -15.34
N PHE A 8 6.62 -1.05 -14.89
CA PHE A 8 5.26 -1.46 -14.60
C PHE A 8 4.64 -0.56 -13.53
N LEU A 9 5.39 -0.28 -12.46
CA LEU A 9 4.91 0.56 -11.37
C LEU A 9 4.74 2.01 -11.80
N GLU A 10 5.63 2.52 -12.66
CA GLU A 10 5.49 3.87 -13.20
C GLU A 10 4.23 4.00 -14.04
N ASN A 11 3.95 3.02 -14.89
CA ASN A 11 2.74 3.01 -15.70
C ASN A 11 1.49 2.97 -14.83
N TRP A 12 1.52 2.19 -13.76
CA TRP A 12 0.42 2.14 -12.80
C TRP A 12 0.23 3.49 -12.13
N LYS A 13 1.32 4.11 -11.67
CA LYS A 13 1.25 5.41 -10.98
C LYS A 13 0.62 6.49 -11.86
N ASN A 14 0.94 6.47 -13.15
CA ASN A 14 0.49 7.49 -14.11
C ASN A 14 -0.84 7.17 -14.76
N SER A 15 -1.46 6.05 -14.42
CA SER A 15 -2.74 5.64 -14.99
C SER A 15 -3.86 6.57 -14.54
N GLU A 16 -4.75 6.94 -15.46
CA GLU A 16 -5.91 7.78 -15.16
C GLU A 16 -6.93 7.06 -14.29
N HIS A 17 -7.00 5.73 -14.43
CA HIS A 17 -7.94 4.90 -13.69
C HIS A 17 -7.20 4.01 -12.69
N ARG A 18 -6.27 4.61 -11.97
CA ARG A 18 -5.44 3.88 -11.02
C ARG A 18 -6.27 3.30 -9.90
N LYS A 19 -6.03 2.03 -9.61
CA LYS A 19 -6.63 1.30 -8.50
C LYS A 19 -5.52 0.81 -7.57
N PRO A 20 -5.86 0.45 -6.32
CA PRO A 20 -4.88 -0.21 -5.48
C PRO A 20 -4.29 -1.42 -6.23
N LEU A 21 -2.98 -1.52 -6.24
CA LEU A 21 -2.28 -2.55 -7.00
C LEU A 21 -1.95 -3.73 -6.09
N ILE A 22 -2.49 -4.90 -6.42
CA ILE A 22 -2.19 -6.13 -5.69
C ILE A 22 -1.26 -6.97 -6.55
N LEU A 23 -0.05 -7.20 -6.05
CA LEU A 23 0.92 -8.03 -6.75
C LEU A 23 0.84 -9.45 -6.18
N GLN A 24 0.55 -10.41 -7.06
CA GLN A 24 0.42 -11.81 -6.68
C GLN A 24 1.49 -12.63 -7.39
N GLY A 25 1.66 -13.85 -6.92
CA GLY A 25 2.57 -14.80 -7.52
C GLY A 25 3.57 -15.35 -6.53
N ALA A 26 4.53 -16.11 -7.04
CA ALA A 26 5.54 -16.72 -6.20
C ALA A 26 6.31 -15.65 -5.43
N ARG A 27 6.51 -15.92 -4.14
CA ARG A 27 7.30 -15.05 -3.29
C ARG A 27 8.73 -15.01 -3.81
N GLN A 28 9.16 -13.87 -4.28
CA GLN A 28 10.51 -13.71 -4.79
C GLN A 28 11.27 -12.69 -3.95
N VAL A 29 12.50 -13.04 -3.62
CA VAL A 29 13.41 -12.13 -2.94
C VAL A 29 13.60 -10.91 -3.84
N GLY A 30 13.37 -9.73 -3.28
CA GLY A 30 13.57 -8.49 -4.00
C GLY A 30 12.31 -7.74 -4.40
N LYS A 31 11.12 -8.36 -4.36
CA LYS A 31 9.88 -7.64 -4.67
C LYS A 31 9.62 -6.51 -3.68
N THR A 32 9.74 -6.83 -2.38
CA THR A 32 9.58 -5.81 -1.33
C THR A 32 10.58 -4.70 -1.51
N TYR A 33 11.84 -5.04 -1.75
CA TYR A 33 12.89 -4.05 -1.98
C TYR A 33 12.56 -3.17 -3.18
N SER A 34 12.12 -3.78 -4.29
CA SER A 34 11.81 -3.04 -5.52
C SER A 34 10.67 -2.04 -5.29
N ILE A 35 9.64 -2.44 -4.54
CA ILE A 35 8.50 -1.57 -4.26
C ILE A 35 8.93 -0.43 -3.35
N LEU A 36 9.73 -0.72 -2.31
CA LEU A 36 10.23 0.32 -1.41
C LEU A 36 11.12 1.31 -2.16
N GLU A 37 11.96 0.83 -3.04
CA GLU A 37 12.83 1.68 -3.84
C GLU A 37 12.03 2.55 -4.81
N PHE A 38 11.00 1.97 -5.43
CA PHE A 38 10.09 2.72 -6.29
C PHE A 38 9.41 3.84 -5.50
N GLY A 39 8.92 3.54 -4.31
CA GLY A 39 8.26 4.54 -3.46
C GLY A 39 9.20 5.64 -3.05
N ARG A 40 10.44 5.27 -2.72
CA ARG A 40 11.44 6.24 -2.30
C ARG A 40 11.80 7.22 -3.43
N THR A 41 11.81 6.75 -4.67
CA THR A 41 12.23 7.57 -5.81
C THR A 41 11.09 8.33 -6.48
N HIS A 42 9.84 7.86 -6.33
CA HIS A 42 8.68 8.46 -7.02
C HIS A 42 7.71 9.17 -6.09
N TYR A 43 7.88 9.08 -4.79
CA TYR A 43 7.03 9.72 -3.79
C TYR A 43 7.90 10.41 -2.76
N GLU A 44 7.27 11.23 -1.91
CA GLU A 44 8.00 11.88 -0.82
C GLU A 44 8.48 10.84 0.20
N ASN A 45 7.68 9.80 0.41
CA ASN A 45 8.03 8.73 1.34
C ASN A 45 7.09 7.54 1.13
N VAL A 46 7.43 6.43 1.78
CA VAL A 46 6.60 5.21 1.77
C VAL A 46 6.08 4.97 3.17
N ALA A 47 4.76 4.81 3.28
CA ALA A 47 4.15 4.33 4.51
C ALA A 47 4.07 2.80 4.40
N TYR A 48 5.03 2.12 5.00
CA TYR A 48 5.19 0.68 4.87
C TYR A 48 4.58 -0.05 6.07
N PHE A 49 3.71 -1.01 5.76
CA PHE A 49 3.02 -1.80 6.79
C PHE A 49 3.21 -3.28 6.49
N ASN A 50 3.88 -3.99 7.39
CA ASN A 50 4.12 -5.42 7.24
C ASN A 50 3.29 -6.18 8.27
N PHE A 51 2.32 -6.96 7.80
CA PHE A 51 1.40 -7.68 8.68
C PHE A 51 2.05 -8.88 9.38
N GLU A 52 3.17 -9.37 8.87
CA GLU A 52 3.90 -10.45 9.53
C GLU A 52 4.71 -9.95 10.72
N THR A 53 5.45 -8.84 10.53
CA THR A 53 6.31 -8.31 11.58
C THR A 53 5.56 -7.44 12.57
N ASN A 54 4.35 -6.98 12.21
CA ASN A 54 3.53 -6.17 13.09
C ASN A 54 2.09 -6.70 13.12
N PRO A 55 1.84 -7.80 13.85
CA PRO A 55 0.49 -8.40 13.90
C PRO A 55 -0.57 -7.49 14.48
N LYS A 56 -0.17 -6.50 15.25
CA LYS A 56 -1.13 -5.53 15.84
C LYS A 56 -1.85 -4.72 14.78
N LEU A 57 -1.31 -4.66 13.56
CA LEU A 57 -2.00 -4.01 12.45
C LEU A 57 -3.38 -4.61 12.20
N ASN A 58 -3.55 -5.91 12.47
CA ASN A 58 -4.85 -6.56 12.29
C ASN A 58 -5.95 -5.88 13.10
N GLU A 59 -5.62 -5.38 14.29
CA GLU A 59 -6.59 -4.71 15.15
C GLU A 59 -7.13 -3.44 14.50
N THR A 60 -6.29 -2.76 13.73
CA THR A 60 -6.68 -1.54 13.02
C THR A 60 -7.82 -1.81 12.04
N PHE A 61 -7.88 -3.01 11.48
CA PHE A 61 -8.85 -3.37 10.47
C PHE A 61 -10.06 -4.14 11.01
N GLU A 62 -10.19 -4.28 12.33
CA GLU A 62 -11.26 -5.10 12.90
C GLU A 62 -12.64 -4.43 12.83
N GLU A 63 -12.71 -3.12 12.95
CA GLU A 63 -13.99 -2.42 13.00
C GLU A 63 -14.30 -1.67 11.72
N ASN A 64 -13.94 -0.41 11.66
CA ASN A 64 -14.27 0.45 10.52
C ASN A 64 -13.11 0.52 9.54
N ILE A 65 -13.27 -0.07 8.35
CA ILE A 65 -12.24 -0.12 7.32
C ILE A 65 -12.41 0.93 6.24
N SER A 66 -13.18 1.98 6.49
CA SER A 66 -13.28 3.09 5.56
C SER A 66 -11.98 3.88 5.52
N PRO A 67 -11.64 4.48 4.35
CA PRO A 67 -10.42 5.30 4.26
C PRO A 67 -10.37 6.42 5.29
N ASP A 68 -11.49 7.08 5.55
CA ASP A 68 -11.54 8.19 6.51
C ASP A 68 -11.14 7.75 7.92
N ASN A 69 -11.46 6.51 8.29
CA ASN A 69 -11.08 5.97 9.58
C ASN A 69 -9.64 5.45 9.56
N LEU A 70 -9.24 4.78 8.49
CA LEU A 70 -7.94 4.12 8.42
C LEU A 70 -6.76 5.08 8.26
N ILE A 71 -6.89 6.10 7.44
CA ILE A 71 -5.76 6.97 7.12
C ILE A 71 -5.17 7.66 8.37
N PRO A 72 -5.98 8.24 9.29
CA PRO A 72 -5.40 8.82 10.51
C PRO A 72 -4.68 7.79 11.36
N ILE A 73 -5.24 6.59 11.49
CA ILE A 73 -4.65 5.53 12.32
C ILE A 73 -3.35 5.03 11.68
N LEU A 74 -3.37 4.79 10.38
CA LEU A 74 -2.18 4.33 9.67
C LEU A 74 -1.09 5.39 9.66
N SER A 75 -1.47 6.67 9.57
CA SER A 75 -0.51 7.77 9.67
C SER A 75 0.18 7.78 11.02
N HIS A 76 -0.58 7.54 12.08
CA HIS A 76 -0.02 7.47 13.42
C HIS A 76 0.95 6.29 13.56
N ILE A 77 0.57 5.13 13.06
CA ILE A 77 1.42 3.93 13.11
C ILE A 77 2.70 4.13 12.31
N ALA A 78 2.60 4.75 11.15
CA ALA A 78 3.75 5.00 10.28
C ALA A 78 4.66 6.13 10.79
N GLY A 79 4.18 6.93 11.73
CA GLY A 79 4.93 8.08 12.22
C GLY A 79 5.05 9.19 11.20
N GLN A 80 4.14 9.26 10.25
CA GLN A 80 4.12 10.28 9.21
C GLN A 80 2.71 10.51 8.71
N THR A 81 2.42 11.73 8.26
CA THR A 81 1.10 12.03 7.68
C THR A 81 1.02 11.44 6.27
N ILE A 82 0.03 10.59 6.04
CA ILE A 82 -0.20 10.00 4.73
C ILE A 82 -1.01 11.00 3.90
N VAL A 83 -0.39 11.48 2.82
CA VAL A 83 -0.97 12.50 1.94
C VAL A 83 -1.27 11.88 0.58
N LYS A 84 -2.46 12.17 0.05
CA LYS A 84 -2.88 11.67 -1.27
C LYS A 84 -1.83 12.01 -2.32
N GLU A 85 -1.52 11.05 -3.18
CA GLU A 85 -0.59 11.18 -4.32
C GLU A 85 0.86 11.41 -3.93
N LYS A 86 1.15 11.93 -2.74
CA LYS A 86 2.52 12.26 -2.33
C LYS A 86 3.21 11.14 -1.56
N LYS A 87 2.45 10.28 -0.91
CA LYS A 87 2.97 9.16 -0.15
C LYS A 87 2.50 7.86 -0.77
N LEU A 88 3.39 6.88 -0.84
CA LEU A 88 3.00 5.55 -1.27
C LEU A 88 2.64 4.73 -0.03
N ILE A 89 1.46 4.10 -0.04
CA ILE A 89 1.07 3.17 1.00
C ILE A 89 1.42 1.76 0.52
N PHE A 90 2.21 1.04 1.29
CA PHE A 90 2.63 -0.31 0.92
C PHE A 90 2.24 -1.30 2.01
N PHE A 91 1.28 -2.17 1.69
CA PHE A 91 0.86 -3.27 2.57
C PHE A 91 1.60 -4.54 2.17
N ASP A 92 2.48 -5.03 3.03
CA ASP A 92 3.25 -6.25 2.79
C ASP A 92 2.70 -7.39 3.63
N GLU A 93 2.72 -8.61 3.07
CA GLU A 93 2.13 -9.78 3.70
C GLU A 93 0.63 -9.61 3.96
N LEU A 94 -0.05 -9.03 2.98
CA LEU A 94 -1.48 -8.67 3.08
C LEU A 94 -2.36 -9.89 3.37
N HIS A 95 -1.95 -11.07 2.91
CA HIS A 95 -2.72 -12.31 3.12
C HIS A 95 -2.94 -12.65 4.59
N LEU A 96 -2.15 -12.06 5.48
CA LEU A 96 -2.29 -12.29 6.92
C LEU A 96 -3.43 -11.47 7.53
N CYS A 97 -4.07 -10.60 6.76
CA CYS A 97 -5.19 -9.79 7.25
C CYS A 97 -6.25 -9.64 6.16
N GLU A 98 -7.27 -10.48 6.20
CA GLU A 98 -8.34 -10.46 5.22
C GLU A 98 -9.07 -9.13 5.17
N ARG A 99 -9.26 -8.50 6.33
CA ARG A 99 -9.93 -7.21 6.41
C ARG A 99 -9.17 -6.10 5.68
N SER A 100 -7.84 -6.18 5.67
CA SER A 100 -7.06 -5.19 4.94
C SER A 100 -7.28 -5.34 3.42
N LEU A 101 -7.43 -6.57 2.95
CA LEU A 101 -7.77 -6.79 1.55
C LEU A 101 -9.12 -6.16 1.21
N ASN A 102 -10.10 -6.34 2.10
CA ASN A 102 -11.42 -5.74 1.91
C ASN A 102 -11.36 -4.22 1.90
N SER A 103 -10.47 -3.62 2.69
CA SER A 103 -10.33 -2.17 2.74
C SER A 103 -9.90 -1.57 1.40
N LEU A 104 -9.16 -2.32 0.59
CA LEU A 104 -8.69 -1.85 -0.70
C LEU A 104 -9.86 -1.49 -1.63
N LYS A 105 -10.97 -2.21 -1.50
CA LYS A 105 -12.17 -1.93 -2.28
C LYS A 105 -12.70 -0.53 -1.96
N TYR A 106 -12.74 -0.18 -0.67
CA TYR A 106 -13.21 1.12 -0.25
C TYR A 106 -12.26 2.23 -0.65
N PHE A 107 -10.95 1.99 -0.62
CA PHE A 107 -10.00 2.96 -1.16
C PHE A 107 -10.20 3.18 -2.65
N CYS A 108 -10.46 2.10 -3.38
CA CYS A 108 -10.71 2.21 -4.82
C CYS A 108 -11.96 3.04 -5.12
N GLU A 109 -13.04 2.82 -4.37
CA GLU A 109 -14.31 3.47 -4.61
C GLU A 109 -14.39 4.90 -4.06
N ASP A 110 -13.90 5.08 -2.84
CA ASP A 110 -14.11 6.32 -2.08
C ASP A 110 -12.91 7.24 -2.02
N ALA A 111 -11.71 6.71 -2.20
CA ALA A 111 -10.48 7.50 -2.05
C ALA A 111 -9.39 7.02 -3.03
N PRO A 112 -9.66 7.07 -4.35
CA PRO A 112 -8.72 6.54 -5.33
C PRO A 112 -7.42 7.33 -5.45
N ASP A 113 -7.34 8.52 -4.87
CA ASP A 113 -6.13 9.34 -4.92
C ASP A 113 -5.04 8.86 -3.97
N TYR A 114 -5.36 7.96 -3.04
CA TYR A 114 -4.33 7.30 -2.25
C TYR A 114 -3.70 6.19 -3.10
N HIS A 115 -2.38 6.25 -3.26
CA HIS A 115 -1.66 5.26 -4.04
C HIS A 115 -1.26 4.09 -3.13
N ILE A 116 -1.79 2.91 -3.42
CA ILE A 116 -1.59 1.74 -2.57
C ILE A 116 -1.04 0.58 -3.40
N ILE A 117 0.02 -0.03 -2.91
CA ILE A 117 0.53 -1.29 -3.45
C ILE A 117 0.46 -2.31 -2.33
N ALA A 118 -0.02 -3.51 -2.67
CA ALA A 118 -0.13 -4.62 -1.72
C ALA A 118 0.61 -5.84 -2.27
N LEU A 119 1.29 -6.55 -1.38
CA LEU A 119 2.05 -7.74 -1.75
C LEU A 119 1.68 -8.93 -0.88
#